data_ac8501f0d1d86ff3d41a774f10d9c766
#
_entry.id   ac8501f0d1d86ff3d41a774f10d9c766
#
_cell.length_a   1.000
_cell.length_b   1.000
_cell.length_c   1.000
_cell.angle_alpha   90.00
_cell.angle_beta   90.00
_cell.angle_gamma   90.00
#
_symmetry.space_group_name_H-M   'P 1'
#
loop_
_entity.id
_entity.type
_entity.pdbx_description
1 polymer ?
#
loop_
_entity_poly.entity_id
_entity_poly.type
_entity_poly.pdbx_seq_one_letter_code
_entity_poly.pdbx_strand_id
1 'polypeptide(L)'
;AFIVFDITNFPYKAVAKYRNNEIKPMLFPSIIDDVGKAYNKAFILCEVNDIGDQVASILNYDLEYDNLLMCSQRGRAGQVVGAGFSGKRSQLGVRTTAAVKKLGCSNLKTLLEDDKILIIDYDIISELTTFSQKHNSFEAEEGCNDDLAMCLVIFAWLVAQDYFKEMTDNDV
;
A
#
# COMPACT_ATOMS: atom_id res chain seq x y z
N ALA A 1 -2.06 -8.83 5.47
CA ALA A 1 -2.72 -7.63 6.01
C ALA A 1 -3.11 -6.67 4.89
N PHE A 2 -4.09 -5.80 5.14
CA PHE A 2 -4.35 -4.60 4.35
C PHE A 2 -4.97 -3.49 5.21
N ILE A 3 -4.91 -2.26 4.72
CA ILE A 3 -5.62 -1.09 5.28
C ILE A 3 -6.44 -0.44 4.16
N VAL A 4 -7.65 0.01 4.47
CA VAL A 4 -8.48 0.84 3.59
C VAL A 4 -8.36 2.29 4.03
N PHE A 5 -8.10 3.18 3.07
CA PHE A 5 -7.99 4.61 3.29
C PHE A 5 -9.12 5.37 2.60
N ASP A 6 -9.78 6.24 3.32
CA ASP A 6 -10.60 7.29 2.73
C ASP A 6 -9.68 8.44 2.30
N ILE A 7 -9.63 8.67 0.99
CA ILE A 7 -8.78 9.67 0.36
C ILE A 7 -9.58 10.84 -0.22
N THR A 8 -10.86 10.96 0.14
CA THR A 8 -11.76 12.00 -0.39
C THR A 8 -11.31 13.41 -0.02
N ASN A 9 -10.82 13.59 1.21
CA ASN A 9 -10.34 14.86 1.73
C ASN A 9 -9.21 14.68 2.73
N PHE A 10 -8.41 15.70 2.95
CA PHE A 10 -7.47 15.74 4.07
C PHE A 10 -8.17 15.91 5.42
N PRO A 11 -7.67 15.31 6.50
CA PRO A 11 -6.66 14.26 6.50
C PRO A 11 -7.18 12.96 5.87
N TYR A 12 -6.34 12.24 5.15
CA TYR A 12 -6.66 10.87 4.73
C TYR A 12 -6.88 10.00 5.96
N LYS A 13 -7.86 9.08 5.92
CA LYS A 13 -8.27 8.32 7.09
C LYS A 13 -8.10 6.83 6.88
N ALA A 14 -7.42 6.15 7.79
CA ALA A 14 -7.49 4.69 7.88
C ALA A 14 -8.86 4.30 8.43
N VAL A 15 -9.75 3.77 7.57
CA VAL A 15 -11.16 3.48 7.90
C VAL A 15 -11.46 2.01 8.12
N ALA A 16 -10.61 1.10 7.63
CA ALA A 16 -10.69 -0.32 7.89
C ALA A 16 -9.31 -0.96 7.80
N LYS A 17 -9.15 -2.09 8.48
CA LYS A 17 -7.96 -2.94 8.39
C LYS A 17 -8.33 -4.41 8.41
N TYR A 18 -7.45 -5.23 7.89
CA TYR A 18 -7.48 -6.68 8.01
C TYR A 18 -6.08 -7.20 8.29
N ARG A 19 -5.93 -8.05 9.30
CA ARG A 19 -4.70 -8.78 9.60
C ARG A 19 -5.05 -10.19 10.07
N ASN A 20 -4.54 -11.19 9.38
CA ASN A 20 -4.72 -12.58 9.73
C ASN A 20 -3.52 -13.40 9.22
N ASN A 21 -2.77 -14.01 10.12
CA ASN A 21 -1.59 -14.81 9.79
C ASN A 21 -1.95 -16.28 9.47
N GLU A 22 -3.18 -16.70 9.70
CA GLU A 22 -3.65 -18.07 9.51
C GLU A 22 -4.42 -18.26 8.20
N ILE A 23 -4.79 -17.17 7.52
CA ILE A 23 -5.53 -17.26 6.26
C ILE A 23 -4.68 -17.93 5.17
N LYS A 24 -5.30 -18.85 4.45
CA LYS A 24 -4.65 -19.46 3.28
C LYS A 24 -4.47 -18.40 2.19
N PRO A 25 -3.28 -18.29 1.56
CA PRO A 25 -3.02 -17.30 0.52
C PRO A 25 -4.06 -17.28 -0.62
N MET A 26 -4.61 -18.44 -0.96
CA MET A 26 -5.64 -18.58 -2.00
C MET A 26 -7.00 -17.98 -1.64
N LEU A 27 -7.30 -17.78 -0.36
CA LEU A 27 -8.57 -17.20 0.10
C LEU A 27 -8.46 -15.68 0.32
N PHE A 28 -7.27 -15.17 0.52
CA PHE A 28 -7.04 -13.76 0.80
C PHE A 28 -7.51 -12.82 -0.32
N PRO A 29 -7.30 -13.12 -1.63
CA PRO A 29 -7.80 -12.29 -2.73
C PRO A 29 -9.32 -12.10 -2.72
N SER A 30 -10.09 -13.13 -2.37
CA SER A 30 -11.56 -13.01 -2.29
C SER A 30 -12.00 -12.03 -1.21
N ILE A 31 -11.32 -12.01 -0.06
CA ILE A 31 -11.59 -11.03 1.01
C ILE A 31 -11.26 -9.61 0.53
N ILE A 32 -10.14 -9.44 -0.17
CA ILE A 32 -9.75 -8.13 -0.73
C ILE A 32 -10.79 -7.67 -1.76
N ASP A 33 -11.24 -8.54 -2.65
CA ASP A 33 -12.26 -8.26 -3.65
C ASP A 33 -13.58 -7.82 -3.01
N ASP A 34 -14.07 -8.58 -2.03
CA ASP A 34 -15.31 -8.27 -1.31
C ASP A 34 -15.24 -6.90 -0.61
N VAL A 35 -14.15 -6.63 0.10
CA VAL A 35 -13.93 -5.36 0.78
C VAL A 35 -13.76 -4.22 -0.22
N GLY A 36 -12.98 -4.41 -1.27
CA GLY A 36 -12.80 -3.41 -2.31
C GLY A 36 -14.12 -3.01 -2.97
N LYS A 37 -14.99 -3.98 -3.26
CA LYS A 37 -16.35 -3.75 -3.79
C LYS A 37 -17.24 -3.01 -2.79
N ALA A 38 -17.18 -3.36 -1.50
CA ALA A 38 -17.92 -2.68 -0.44
C ALA A 38 -17.51 -1.20 -0.26
N TYR A 39 -16.25 -0.87 -0.55
CA TYR A 39 -15.72 0.49 -0.58
C TYR A 39 -15.72 1.11 -1.98
N ASN A 40 -16.83 1.03 -2.69
CA ASN A 40 -17.04 1.66 -3.99
C ASN A 40 -16.04 1.22 -5.08
N LYS A 41 -15.68 -0.05 -5.14
CA LYS A 41 -14.61 -0.55 -6.01
C LYS A 41 -13.31 0.20 -5.79
N ALA A 42 -12.85 0.25 -4.55
CA ALA A 42 -11.64 0.96 -4.15
C ALA A 42 -10.45 0.60 -5.04
N PHE A 43 -9.55 1.55 -5.27
CA PHE A 43 -8.27 1.25 -5.90
C PHE A 43 -7.42 0.39 -4.97
N ILE A 44 -6.84 -0.68 -5.51
CA ILE A 44 -6.01 -1.62 -4.76
C ILE A 44 -4.57 -1.52 -5.24
N LEU A 45 -3.64 -1.30 -4.33
CA LEU A 45 -2.20 -1.45 -4.55
C LEU A 45 -1.69 -2.65 -3.79
N CYS A 46 -1.26 -3.69 -4.49
CA CYS A 46 -0.65 -4.87 -3.89
C CYS A 46 0.86 -4.69 -3.73
N GLU A 47 1.41 -5.16 -2.62
CA GLU A 47 2.83 -5.46 -2.51
C GLU A 47 3.09 -6.82 -3.19
N VAL A 48 3.92 -6.82 -4.22
CA VAL A 48 4.17 -8.02 -5.05
C VAL A 48 5.48 -8.74 -4.70
N ASN A 49 5.89 -8.65 -3.44
CA ASN A 49 6.97 -9.47 -2.91
C ASN A 49 6.40 -10.84 -2.53
N ASP A 50 7.18 -11.90 -2.72
CA ASP A 50 6.84 -13.27 -2.34
C ASP A 50 5.41 -13.70 -2.78
N ILE A 51 4.52 -13.94 -1.81
CA ILE A 51 3.14 -14.40 -2.03
C ILE A 51 2.26 -13.30 -2.66
N GLY A 52 2.63 -12.03 -2.51
CA GLY A 52 1.85 -10.89 -3.00
C GLY A 52 1.63 -10.90 -4.50
N ASP A 53 2.58 -11.41 -5.28
CA ASP A 53 2.43 -11.56 -6.74
C ASP A 53 1.29 -12.54 -7.10
N GLN A 54 1.15 -13.65 -6.36
CA GLN A 54 0.05 -14.59 -6.53
C GLN A 54 -1.30 -13.94 -6.17
N VAL A 55 -1.37 -13.20 -5.08
CA VAL A 55 -2.58 -12.47 -4.65
C VAL A 55 -3.01 -11.47 -5.72
N ALA A 56 -2.10 -10.67 -6.23
CA ALA A 56 -2.36 -9.69 -7.29
C ALA A 56 -2.80 -10.36 -8.60
N SER A 57 -2.18 -11.50 -8.95
CA SER A 57 -2.55 -12.28 -10.14
C SER A 57 -3.97 -12.83 -10.05
N ILE A 58 -4.39 -13.36 -8.91
CA ILE A 58 -5.76 -13.85 -8.70
C ILE A 58 -6.77 -12.70 -8.78
N LEU A 59 -6.47 -11.54 -8.14
CA LEU A 59 -7.32 -10.36 -8.23
C LEU A 59 -7.52 -9.91 -9.68
N ASN A 60 -6.45 -9.90 -10.47
CA ASN A 60 -6.49 -9.41 -11.84
C ASN A 60 -7.11 -10.40 -12.84
N TYR A 61 -6.68 -11.67 -12.80
CA TYR A 61 -7.04 -12.64 -13.84
C TYR A 61 -8.23 -13.52 -13.49
N ASP A 62 -8.40 -13.88 -12.22
CA ASP A 62 -9.47 -14.80 -11.80
C ASP A 62 -10.69 -14.03 -11.31
N LEU A 63 -10.51 -12.95 -10.55
CA LEU A 63 -11.58 -12.13 -10.01
C LEU A 63 -11.89 -10.90 -10.86
N GLU A 64 -11.07 -10.61 -11.87
CA GLU A 64 -11.23 -9.49 -12.82
C GLU A 64 -11.50 -8.15 -12.10
N TYR A 65 -10.72 -7.85 -11.04
CA TYR A 65 -10.90 -6.64 -10.28
C TYR A 65 -10.43 -5.41 -11.08
N ASP A 66 -11.35 -4.51 -11.41
CA ASP A 66 -11.15 -3.40 -12.35
C ASP A 66 -10.09 -2.37 -11.91
N ASN A 67 -10.02 -2.07 -10.60
CA ASN A 67 -9.23 -0.96 -10.05
C ASN A 67 -7.93 -1.43 -9.36
N LEU A 68 -7.24 -2.39 -9.97
CA LEU A 68 -5.92 -2.81 -9.51
C LEU A 68 -4.85 -1.87 -10.06
N LEU A 69 -4.08 -1.24 -9.16
CA LEU A 69 -2.99 -0.35 -9.53
C LEU A 69 -1.76 -1.14 -10.00
N MET A 70 -1.21 -0.70 -11.12
CA MET A 70 -0.04 -1.31 -11.73
C MET A 70 1.18 -0.40 -11.57
N CYS A 71 2.36 -1.01 -11.45
CA CYS A 71 3.62 -0.29 -11.42
C CYS A 71 4.49 -0.67 -12.61
N SER A 72 5.27 0.29 -13.10
CA SER A 72 6.27 0.09 -14.15
C SER A 72 7.62 0.65 -13.74
N GLN A 73 8.71 0.10 -14.30
CA GLN A 73 10.06 0.61 -14.08
C GLN A 73 10.36 1.73 -15.09
N ARG A 74 10.66 2.93 -14.58
CA ARG A 74 11.02 4.09 -15.41
C ARG A 74 12.44 4.59 -15.11
N GLY A 75 13.45 3.91 -15.64
CA GLY A 75 14.84 4.36 -15.58
C GLY A 75 15.30 4.76 -14.17
N ARG A 76 15.75 6.00 -14.01
CA ARG A 76 16.23 6.54 -12.72
C ARG A 76 15.10 6.86 -11.73
N ALA A 77 13.87 7.04 -12.19
CA ALA A 77 12.73 7.28 -11.32
C ALA A 77 12.31 6.02 -10.53
N GLY A 78 12.81 4.84 -10.92
CA GLY A 78 12.46 3.59 -10.26
C GLY A 78 11.05 3.13 -10.60
N GLN A 79 10.34 2.60 -9.61
CA GLN A 79 8.96 2.19 -9.78
C GLN A 79 8.03 3.40 -9.76
N VAL A 80 7.10 3.44 -10.71
CA VAL A 80 6.03 4.45 -10.79
C VAL A 80 4.70 3.76 -11.00
N VAL A 81 3.65 4.30 -10.38
CA VAL A 81 2.27 3.85 -10.57
C VAL A 81 1.69 4.42 -11.86
N GLY A 82 0.85 3.66 -12.53
CA GLY A 82 0.15 4.10 -13.72
C GLY A 82 -1.11 3.28 -14.01
N ALA A 83 -1.94 3.76 -14.92
CA ALA A 83 -3.11 3.02 -15.39
C ALA A 83 -2.70 1.99 -16.45
N GLY A 84 -3.01 0.73 -16.19
CA GLY A 84 -2.87 -0.37 -17.13
C GLY A 84 -1.43 -0.79 -17.46
N PHE A 85 -1.32 -1.75 -18.35
CA PHE A 85 -0.03 -2.29 -18.81
C PHE A 85 0.65 -1.31 -19.78
N SER A 86 1.32 -0.31 -19.28
CA SER A 86 2.08 0.66 -20.05
C SER A 86 3.57 0.30 -20.07
N GLY A 87 3.96 -0.61 -20.99
CA GLY A 87 5.36 -0.92 -21.26
C GLY A 87 5.83 -2.33 -20.90
N LYS A 88 7.05 -2.69 -21.34
CA LYS A 88 7.62 -4.05 -21.27
C LYS A 88 7.91 -4.60 -19.86
N ARG A 89 7.72 -3.82 -18.79
CA ARG A 89 8.04 -4.21 -17.41
C ARG A 89 6.98 -3.72 -16.41
N SER A 90 5.71 -3.86 -16.79
CA SER A 90 4.60 -3.59 -15.86
C SER A 90 4.37 -4.79 -14.95
N GLN A 91 4.05 -4.54 -13.69
CA GLN A 91 3.71 -5.54 -12.67
C GLN A 91 2.41 -5.14 -11.96
N LEU A 92 1.70 -6.12 -11.42
CA LEU A 92 0.38 -5.96 -10.78
C LEU A 92 0.50 -5.42 -9.34
N GLY A 93 1.23 -4.33 -9.14
CA GLY A 93 1.46 -3.75 -7.83
C GLY A 93 2.88 -3.23 -7.65
N VAL A 94 3.27 -2.93 -6.42
CA VAL A 94 4.58 -2.39 -6.08
C VAL A 94 5.48 -3.46 -5.46
N ARG A 95 6.73 -3.49 -5.86
CA ARG A 95 7.77 -4.26 -5.17
C ARG A 95 8.43 -3.39 -4.12
N THR A 96 8.38 -3.80 -2.87
CA THR A 96 9.02 -3.08 -1.75
C THR A 96 10.54 -3.26 -1.83
N THR A 97 11.17 -2.35 -2.55
CA THR A 97 12.62 -2.19 -2.59
C THR A 97 13.08 -1.26 -1.46
N ALA A 98 14.39 -1.22 -1.19
CA ALA A 98 14.96 -0.26 -0.24
C ALA A 98 14.60 1.19 -0.60
N ALA A 99 14.55 1.52 -1.88
CA ALA A 99 14.17 2.86 -2.35
C ALA A 99 12.69 3.18 -2.08
N VAL A 100 11.77 2.25 -2.39
CA VAL A 100 10.33 2.39 -2.09
C VAL A 100 10.10 2.53 -0.58
N LYS A 101 10.74 1.67 0.22
CA LYS A 101 10.61 1.69 1.67
C LYS A 101 11.13 3.00 2.27
N LYS A 102 12.31 3.45 1.85
CA LYS A 102 12.90 4.70 2.33
C LYS A 102 12.03 5.92 1.98
N LEU A 103 11.55 6.02 0.74
CA LEU A 103 10.69 7.11 0.30
C LEU A 103 9.34 7.05 1.02
N GLY A 104 8.73 5.88 1.14
CA GLY A 104 7.48 5.69 1.86
C GLY A 104 7.58 6.09 3.34
N CYS A 105 8.64 5.70 4.04
CA CYS A 105 8.86 6.10 5.43
C CYS A 105 9.05 7.62 5.58
N SER A 106 9.81 8.25 4.67
CA SER A 106 10.00 9.70 4.67
C SER A 106 8.68 10.44 4.46
N ASN A 107 7.89 10.01 3.48
CA ASN A 107 6.60 10.61 3.19
C ASN A 107 5.57 10.36 4.30
N LEU A 108 5.56 9.16 4.90
CA LEU A 108 4.69 8.86 6.04
C LEU A 108 4.96 9.80 7.20
N LYS A 109 6.24 10.04 7.51
CA LYS A 109 6.63 11.01 8.53
C LYS A 109 6.07 12.40 8.21
N THR A 110 6.21 12.88 6.97
CA THR A 110 5.66 14.18 6.54
C THR A 110 4.15 14.22 6.67
N LEU A 111 3.42 13.17 6.22
CA LEU A 111 1.96 13.11 6.34
C LEU A 111 1.49 13.17 7.80
N LEU A 112 2.24 12.55 8.72
CA LEU A 112 1.93 12.59 10.16
C LEU A 112 2.25 13.95 10.77
N GLU A 113 3.40 14.55 10.45
CA GLU A 113 3.84 15.85 10.98
C GLU A 113 2.95 17.01 10.49
N ASP A 114 2.40 16.89 9.27
CA ASP A 114 1.52 17.90 8.65
C ASP A 114 0.02 17.66 8.93
N ASP A 115 -0.33 16.72 9.80
CA ASP A 115 -1.72 16.31 10.10
C ASP A 115 -2.51 15.92 8.83
N LYS A 116 -1.84 15.37 7.80
CA LYS A 116 -2.46 14.97 6.52
C LYS A 116 -2.98 13.53 6.52
N ILE A 117 -2.69 12.75 7.55
CA ILE A 117 -3.21 11.39 7.75
C ILE A 117 -3.75 11.21 9.17
N LEU A 118 -4.92 10.61 9.30
CA LEU A 118 -5.56 10.30 10.58
C LEU A 118 -5.59 8.80 10.79
N ILE A 119 -4.96 8.35 11.88
CA ILE A 119 -4.91 6.95 12.31
C ILE A 119 -5.42 6.89 13.75
N ILE A 120 -6.53 6.19 13.96
CA ILE A 120 -7.17 6.01 15.29
C ILE A 120 -7.18 4.54 15.75
N ASP A 121 -6.72 3.64 14.90
CA ASP A 121 -6.71 2.21 15.19
C ASP A 121 -5.53 1.83 16.07
N TYR A 122 -5.82 1.11 17.16
CA TYR A 122 -4.83 0.74 18.16
C TYR A 122 -3.71 -0.17 17.60
N ASP A 123 -4.05 -1.17 16.79
CA ASP A 123 -3.03 -2.12 16.28
C ASP A 123 -2.09 -1.44 15.29
N ILE A 124 -2.62 -0.54 14.44
CA ILE A 124 -1.79 0.26 13.52
C ILE A 124 -0.83 1.15 14.31
N ILE A 125 -1.34 1.84 15.33
CA ILE A 125 -0.51 2.71 16.19
C ILE A 125 0.54 1.88 16.94
N SER A 126 0.14 0.72 17.46
CA SER A 126 1.06 -0.18 18.17
C SER A 126 2.22 -0.64 17.28
N GLU A 127 1.96 -1.04 16.03
CA GLU A 127 3.02 -1.42 15.09
C GLU A 127 3.93 -0.23 14.74
N LEU A 128 3.37 0.98 14.57
CA LEU A 128 4.16 2.18 14.32
C LEU A 128 5.10 2.53 15.48
N THR A 129 4.71 2.29 16.73
CA THR A 129 5.56 2.58 17.91
C THR A 129 6.81 1.70 17.99
N THR A 130 6.76 0.50 17.39
CA THR A 130 7.89 -0.45 17.35
C THR A 130 8.61 -0.48 16.01
N PHE A 131 8.12 0.32 15.03
CA PHE A 131 8.70 0.40 13.69
C PHE A 131 9.79 1.48 13.66
N SER A 132 11.03 1.09 13.50
CA SER A 132 12.18 1.97 13.61
C SER A 132 13.23 1.74 12.53
N GLN A 133 14.10 2.73 12.34
CA GLN A 133 15.23 2.58 11.46
C GLN A 133 16.29 1.68 12.11
N LYS A 134 16.64 0.59 11.44
CA LYS A 134 17.75 -0.29 11.80
C LYS A 134 18.74 -0.35 10.64
N HIS A 135 19.99 0.07 10.89
CA HIS A 135 21.03 0.14 9.86
C HIS A 135 20.55 0.97 8.64
N ASN A 136 20.40 0.34 7.49
CA ASN A 136 19.97 0.99 6.23
C ASN A 136 18.51 0.67 5.86
N SER A 137 17.73 0.10 6.77
CA SER A 137 16.33 -0.28 6.54
C SER A 137 15.43 0.20 7.67
N PHE A 138 14.14 -0.04 7.53
CA PHE A 138 13.11 0.19 8.55
C PHE A 138 12.41 -1.13 8.81
N GLU A 139 12.23 -1.50 10.05
CA GLU A 139 11.59 -2.76 10.46
C GLU A 139 11.06 -2.67 11.89
N ALA A 140 10.18 -3.59 12.26
CA ALA A 140 9.73 -3.71 13.64
C ALA A 140 10.88 -4.14 14.57
N GLU A 141 10.74 -3.85 15.85
CA GLU A 141 11.59 -4.41 16.89
C GLU A 141 11.45 -5.93 16.94
N GLU A 142 12.46 -6.61 17.50
CA GLU A 142 12.48 -8.07 17.60
C GLU A 142 11.24 -8.58 18.36
N GLY A 143 10.53 -9.52 17.75
CA GLY A 143 9.28 -10.08 18.29
C GLY A 143 8.02 -9.25 18.01
N CYS A 144 8.13 -8.12 17.33
CA CYS A 144 7.00 -7.29 16.89
C CYS A 144 6.69 -7.50 15.40
N ASN A 145 5.46 -7.15 15.00
CA ASN A 145 5.01 -7.19 13.61
C ASN A 145 5.09 -5.79 12.99
N ASP A 146 5.23 -5.74 11.66
CA ASP A 146 5.21 -4.51 10.88
C ASP A 146 4.27 -4.57 9.66
N ASP A 147 3.38 -5.54 9.60
CA ASP A 147 2.48 -5.76 8.46
C ASP A 147 1.59 -4.54 8.17
N LEU A 148 0.98 -3.96 9.21
CA LEU A 148 0.13 -2.77 9.10
C LEU A 148 0.98 -1.49 8.93
N ALA A 149 2.13 -1.40 9.60
CA ALA A 149 3.07 -0.30 9.40
C ALA A 149 3.57 -0.26 7.95
N MET A 150 3.86 -1.42 7.34
CA MET A 150 4.22 -1.52 5.93
C MET A 150 3.09 -1.10 4.99
N CYS A 151 1.82 -1.41 5.31
CA CYS A 151 0.69 -0.88 4.54
C CYS A 151 0.67 0.65 4.53
N LEU A 152 0.96 1.30 5.66
CA LEU A 152 1.08 2.76 5.74
C LEU A 152 2.27 3.30 4.92
N VAL A 153 3.41 2.62 4.98
CA VAL A 153 4.62 3.00 4.22
C VAL A 153 4.34 2.95 2.72
N ILE A 154 3.68 1.88 2.25
CA ILE A 154 3.31 1.72 0.84
C ILE A 154 2.26 2.75 0.43
N PHE A 155 1.28 3.04 1.28
CA PHE A 155 0.31 4.12 1.04
C PHE A 155 0.99 5.48 0.92
N ALA A 156 1.89 5.83 1.84
CA ALA A 156 2.63 7.09 1.80
C ALA A 156 3.55 7.19 0.55
N TRP A 157 4.11 6.08 0.09
CA TRP A 157 4.82 6.02 -1.18
C TRP A 157 3.88 6.28 -2.37
N LEU A 158 2.66 5.70 -2.36
CA LEU A 158 1.63 5.91 -3.38
C LEU A 158 1.18 7.37 -3.45
N VAL A 159 0.93 8.01 -2.32
CA VAL A 159 0.50 9.42 -2.22
C VAL A 159 1.49 10.36 -2.91
N ALA A 160 2.79 10.05 -2.89
CA ALA A 160 3.81 10.86 -3.56
C ALA A 160 3.88 10.66 -5.08
N GLN A 161 3.16 9.69 -5.65
CA GLN A 161 3.18 9.42 -7.08
C GLN A 161 2.33 10.44 -7.86
N ASP A 162 2.83 10.88 -9.02
CA ASP A 162 2.09 11.81 -9.88
C ASP A 162 0.71 11.28 -10.26
N TYR A 163 0.61 9.99 -10.57
CA TYR A 163 -0.66 9.33 -10.88
C TYR A 163 -1.69 9.45 -9.74
N PHE A 164 -1.26 9.31 -8.47
CA PHE A 164 -2.15 9.46 -7.32
C PHE A 164 -2.66 10.91 -7.20
N LYS A 165 -1.78 11.87 -7.38
CA LYS A 165 -2.13 13.31 -7.34
C LYS A 165 -3.14 13.67 -8.43
N GLU A 166 -2.89 13.21 -9.66
CA GLU A 166 -3.81 13.39 -10.79
C GLU A 166 -5.18 12.73 -10.53
N MET A 167 -5.19 11.53 -9.94
CA MET A 167 -6.42 10.79 -9.64
C MET A 167 -7.24 11.43 -8.54
N THR A 168 -6.61 12.03 -7.54
CA THR A 168 -7.28 12.61 -6.38
C THR A 168 -7.53 14.11 -6.51
N ASP A 169 -6.94 14.76 -7.50
CA ASP A 169 -6.97 16.23 -7.69
C ASP A 169 -6.47 17.00 -6.45
N ASN A 170 -5.62 16.34 -5.66
CA ASN A 170 -5.04 16.90 -4.44
C ASN A 170 -3.56 17.19 -4.66
N ASP A 171 -3.15 18.43 -4.53
CA ASP A 171 -1.75 18.84 -4.38
C ASP A 171 -1.26 18.46 -2.98
N VAL A 172 -0.36 17.49 -2.88
CA VAL A 172 0.31 17.07 -1.63
C VAL A 172 1.70 17.67 -1.56
#